data_ec0740196a508d5e9633abc2fe09f8f9
#
_entry.id   ec0740196a508d5e9633abc2fe09f8f9
#
_cell.length_a   1.000
_cell.length_b   1.000
_cell.length_c   1.000
_cell.angle_alpha   90.00
_cell.angle_beta   90.00
_cell.angle_gamma   90.00
#
_symmetry.space_group_name_H-M   'P 1'
#
loop_
_entity.id
_entity.type
_entity.pdbx_description
1 polymer ?
#
loop_
_entity_poly.entity_id
_entity_poly.type
_entity_poly.pdbx_seq_one_letter_code
_entity_poly.pdbx_strand_id
1 'polypeptide(L)'
;PKDKGKLRQLGIPTIGDRTAQMVVKQYLEPRYEQIFSANSFGYRANKSAHQALDRCVHNCRLYGWLIDLDIQGFFDNLRHDTMLELLEREVSEKWVKLYVTRWLKAPAFIEGKEEQRSKGTPQGGVISPLLANIYLHYAFDTWIEKENRCSGWERYADDIVVHCTSREEAQKVLQQIRERLSSYGLQLNESKTKIVYCKQQNRQEEHEEISFDFLGYQFKPRRSRNKVGELFTGYGAGISKKSRHRINAELRDMQIDRRTGRTIDQLAQLLNSKVRGWLNYYSRYNPKEMRYEMYRINRELVNWVRRKYKVTGKYRARAMLQLKQQRFPKLFAHWQAGFHV
;
A
#
# COMPACT_ATOMS: atom_id res chain seq x y z
N PRO A 1 4.77 6.90 -11.30
CA PRO A 1 6.23 6.94 -11.32
C PRO A 1 6.80 5.95 -10.31
N LYS A 2 7.83 5.19 -10.70
CA LYS A 2 8.67 4.44 -9.76
C LYS A 2 9.57 5.43 -9.00
N ASP A 3 10.06 5.03 -7.83
CA ASP A 3 11.11 5.79 -7.15
C ASP A 3 12.28 6.07 -8.12
N LYS A 4 12.87 7.27 -8.06
CA LYS A 4 13.94 7.77 -8.94
C LYS A 4 13.55 8.03 -10.40
N GLY A 5 12.31 8.45 -10.68
CA GLY A 5 11.90 8.94 -12.02
C GLY A 5 11.66 7.87 -13.08
N LYS A 6 11.76 6.58 -12.76
CA LYS A 6 11.38 5.52 -13.70
C LYS A 6 9.86 5.44 -13.83
N LEU A 7 9.37 5.46 -15.04
CA LEU A 7 7.96 5.26 -15.36
C LEU A 7 7.59 3.77 -15.28
N ARG A 8 6.38 3.48 -14.82
CA ARG A 8 5.78 2.14 -14.97
C ARG A 8 5.01 2.11 -16.28
N GLN A 9 5.26 1.13 -17.10
CA GLN A 9 4.45 0.87 -18.29
C GLN A 9 3.10 0.30 -17.81
N LEU A 10 2.02 1.01 -18.12
CA LEU A 10 0.66 0.54 -17.83
C LEU A 10 0.07 0.03 -19.14
N GLY A 11 -0.27 -1.26 -19.19
CA GLY A 11 -1.02 -1.84 -20.28
C GLY A 11 -2.51 -1.51 -20.12
N ILE A 12 -3.08 -0.86 -21.12
CA ILE A 12 -4.51 -0.56 -21.14
C ILE A 12 -5.18 -1.49 -22.16
N PRO A 13 -5.83 -2.61 -21.74
CA PRO A 13 -6.54 -3.48 -22.65
C PRO A 13 -7.73 -2.78 -23.29
N THR A 14 -8.15 -3.24 -24.47
CA THR A 14 -9.38 -2.78 -25.14
C THR A 14 -10.60 -3.01 -24.24
N ILE A 15 -11.72 -2.34 -24.53
CA ILE A 15 -12.98 -2.56 -23.77
C ILE A 15 -13.42 -4.01 -23.89
N GLY A 16 -13.34 -4.61 -25.10
CA GLY A 16 -13.65 -6.02 -25.32
C GLY A 16 -12.78 -6.95 -24.47
N ASP A 17 -11.47 -6.74 -24.45
CA ASP A 17 -10.56 -7.52 -23.61
C ASP A 17 -10.84 -7.36 -22.10
N ARG A 18 -11.12 -6.14 -21.65
CA ARG A 18 -11.48 -5.91 -20.23
C ARG A 18 -12.76 -6.68 -19.86
N THR A 19 -13.75 -6.70 -20.74
CA THR A 19 -14.99 -7.45 -20.51
C THR A 19 -14.70 -8.94 -20.47
N ALA A 20 -13.96 -9.48 -21.44
CA ALA A 20 -13.58 -10.90 -21.46
C ALA A 20 -12.72 -11.29 -20.24
N GLN A 21 -11.75 -10.45 -19.85
CA GLN A 21 -10.97 -10.66 -18.63
C GLN A 21 -11.83 -10.65 -17.37
N MET A 22 -12.87 -9.80 -17.30
CA MET A 22 -13.79 -9.78 -16.17
C MET A 22 -14.60 -11.07 -16.09
N VAL A 23 -15.07 -11.61 -17.20
CA VAL A 23 -15.80 -12.89 -17.25
C VAL A 23 -14.92 -14.03 -16.72
N VAL A 24 -13.69 -14.15 -17.22
CA VAL A 24 -12.72 -15.16 -16.72
C VAL A 24 -12.40 -14.95 -15.26
N LYS A 25 -12.21 -13.70 -14.83
CA LYS A 25 -11.96 -13.38 -13.42
C LYS A 25 -13.13 -13.81 -12.54
N GLN A 26 -14.36 -13.48 -12.88
CA GLN A 26 -15.56 -13.87 -12.13
C GLN A 26 -15.75 -15.40 -12.05
N TYR A 27 -15.29 -16.11 -13.06
CA TYR A 27 -15.29 -17.57 -13.06
C TYR A 27 -14.23 -18.16 -12.14
N LEU A 28 -13.02 -17.62 -12.12
CA LEU A 28 -11.88 -18.11 -11.36
C LEU A 28 -11.89 -17.69 -9.88
N GLU A 29 -12.25 -16.43 -9.61
CA GLU A 29 -12.13 -15.81 -8.29
C GLU A 29 -12.80 -16.60 -7.16
N PRO A 30 -14.06 -17.11 -7.31
CA PRO A 30 -14.69 -17.90 -6.25
C PRO A 30 -13.98 -19.21 -5.93
N ARG A 31 -13.34 -19.84 -6.91
CA ARG A 31 -12.58 -21.10 -6.72
C ARG A 31 -11.30 -20.84 -5.94
N TYR A 32 -10.52 -19.84 -6.36
CA TYR A 32 -9.26 -19.51 -5.71
C TYR A 32 -9.45 -18.87 -4.34
N GLU A 33 -10.54 -18.14 -4.09
CA GLU A 33 -10.83 -17.59 -2.74
C GLU A 33 -10.99 -18.69 -1.68
N GLN A 34 -11.37 -19.90 -2.05
CA GLN A 34 -11.47 -21.05 -1.12
C GLN A 34 -10.12 -21.61 -0.69
N ILE A 35 -9.09 -21.48 -1.53
CA ILE A 35 -7.75 -22.04 -1.29
C ILE A 35 -6.72 -21.00 -0.90
N PHE A 36 -6.96 -19.72 -1.20
CA PHE A 36 -6.00 -18.68 -0.85
C PHE A 36 -5.82 -18.55 0.66
N SER A 37 -4.57 -18.39 1.09
CA SER A 37 -4.21 -18.19 2.49
C SER A 37 -4.98 -17.04 3.13
N ALA A 38 -5.34 -17.20 4.41
CA ALA A 38 -5.91 -16.15 5.24
C ALA A 38 -4.95 -14.94 5.42
N ASN A 39 -3.65 -15.16 5.25
CA ASN A 39 -2.57 -14.19 5.39
C ASN A 39 -2.29 -13.38 4.12
N SER A 40 -2.96 -13.70 3.00
CA SER A 40 -2.92 -12.96 1.75
C SER A 40 -4.10 -11.99 1.66
N PHE A 41 -3.85 -10.69 1.45
CA PHE A 41 -4.86 -9.63 1.56
C PHE A 41 -5.06 -8.82 0.27
N GLY A 42 -4.04 -8.68 -0.58
CA GLY A 42 -4.08 -7.81 -1.75
C GLY A 42 -4.99 -8.30 -2.85
N TYR A 43 -5.79 -7.41 -3.45
CA TYR A 43 -6.67 -7.67 -4.59
C TYR A 43 -7.71 -8.79 -4.38
N ARG A 44 -8.11 -9.05 -3.16
CA ARG A 44 -9.09 -10.09 -2.79
C ARG A 44 -10.39 -9.48 -2.29
N ALA A 45 -11.51 -10.15 -2.60
CA ALA A 45 -12.82 -9.78 -2.07
C ALA A 45 -12.83 -9.87 -0.53
N ASN A 46 -13.50 -8.90 0.11
CA ASN A 46 -13.63 -8.82 1.58
C ASN A 46 -12.30 -8.72 2.37
N LYS A 47 -11.18 -8.47 1.68
CA LYS A 47 -9.88 -8.20 2.28
C LYS A 47 -9.49 -6.74 2.07
N SER A 48 -8.69 -6.20 2.98
CA SER A 48 -8.26 -4.79 2.92
C SER A 48 -6.82 -4.60 3.36
N ALA A 49 -6.23 -3.47 2.97
CA ALA A 49 -4.91 -3.07 3.43
C ALA A 49 -4.87 -2.91 4.96
N HIS A 50 -5.96 -2.43 5.58
CA HIS A 50 -6.03 -2.30 7.04
C HIS A 50 -6.01 -3.64 7.77
N GLN A 51 -6.61 -4.70 7.22
CA GLN A 51 -6.52 -6.04 7.82
C GLN A 51 -5.08 -6.58 7.76
N ALA A 52 -4.36 -6.39 6.65
CA ALA A 52 -2.95 -6.72 6.56
C ALA A 52 -2.10 -5.93 7.59
N LEU A 53 -2.36 -4.63 7.69
CA LEU A 53 -1.69 -3.75 8.65
C LEU A 53 -1.99 -4.12 10.11
N ASP A 54 -3.25 -4.47 10.45
CA ASP A 54 -3.64 -4.93 11.79
C ASP A 54 -2.87 -6.19 12.18
N ARG A 55 -2.73 -7.13 11.24
CA ARG A 55 -1.95 -8.35 11.45
C ARG A 55 -0.47 -8.04 11.63
N CYS A 56 0.09 -7.19 10.79
CA CYS A 56 1.48 -6.76 10.89
C CYS A 56 1.77 -6.05 12.24
N VAL A 57 0.88 -5.15 12.68
CA VAL A 57 1.00 -4.51 14.01
C VAL A 57 0.97 -5.54 15.14
N HIS A 58 0.08 -6.54 15.03
CA HIS A 58 -0.02 -7.61 16.03
C HIS A 58 1.27 -8.44 16.05
N ASN A 59 1.74 -8.91 14.91
CA ASN A 59 2.93 -9.75 14.79
C ASN A 59 4.21 -9.02 15.24
N CYS A 60 4.38 -7.74 14.89
CA CYS A 60 5.52 -6.92 15.36
C CYS A 60 5.59 -6.79 16.89
N ARG A 61 4.46 -6.91 17.60
CA ARG A 61 4.44 -6.91 19.08
C ARG A 61 4.88 -8.24 19.67
N LEU A 62 4.55 -9.34 18.98
CA LEU A 62 4.87 -10.71 19.43
C LEU A 62 6.33 -11.08 19.11
N TYR A 63 6.76 -10.81 17.88
CA TYR A 63 8.04 -11.29 17.35
C TYR A 63 9.09 -10.18 17.32
N GLY A 64 10.34 -10.55 17.60
CA GLY A 64 11.46 -9.61 17.72
C GLY A 64 12.05 -9.20 16.37
N TRP A 65 11.88 -10.04 15.37
CA TRP A 65 12.52 -9.86 14.07
C TRP A 65 11.50 -10.01 12.94
N LEU A 66 11.77 -9.37 11.82
CA LEU A 66 10.99 -9.55 10.61
C LEU A 66 11.88 -9.38 9.37
N ILE A 67 11.37 -9.91 8.26
CA ILE A 67 11.93 -9.73 6.92
C ILE A 67 10.93 -8.90 6.14
N ASP A 68 11.33 -7.74 5.66
CA ASP A 68 10.61 -6.89 4.71
C ASP A 68 11.08 -7.26 3.30
N LEU A 69 10.23 -7.89 2.51
CA LEU A 69 10.55 -8.48 1.22
C LEU A 69 10.07 -7.61 0.05
N ASP A 70 10.95 -7.32 -0.91
CA ASP A 70 10.60 -6.68 -2.18
C ASP A 70 10.98 -7.61 -3.34
N ILE A 71 9.98 -8.04 -4.13
CA ILE A 71 10.22 -8.88 -5.32
C ILE A 71 10.55 -7.98 -6.50
N GLN A 72 11.66 -8.24 -7.17
CA GLN A 72 12.13 -7.43 -8.29
C GLN A 72 11.21 -7.57 -9.51
N GLY A 73 10.49 -6.48 -9.86
CA GLY A 73 9.68 -6.43 -11.07
C GLY A 73 8.67 -7.58 -11.18
N PHE A 74 7.97 -7.91 -10.09
CA PHE A 74 7.13 -9.09 -9.96
C PHE A 74 6.21 -9.31 -11.18
N PHE A 75 5.39 -8.31 -11.55
CA PHE A 75 4.47 -8.41 -12.68
C PHE A 75 5.16 -8.60 -14.03
N ASP A 76 6.39 -8.13 -14.17
CA ASP A 76 7.18 -8.20 -15.42
C ASP A 76 7.94 -9.53 -15.54
N ASN A 77 8.07 -10.31 -14.44
CA ASN A 77 8.88 -11.52 -14.38
C ASN A 77 8.09 -12.82 -14.20
N LEU A 78 6.75 -12.78 -14.16
CA LEU A 78 5.92 -13.98 -14.10
C LEU A 78 6.17 -14.88 -15.33
N ARG A 79 6.62 -16.12 -15.13
CA ARG A 79 6.82 -17.09 -16.20
C ARG A 79 5.48 -17.59 -16.71
N HIS A 80 5.25 -17.52 -18.02
CA HIS A 80 3.99 -17.91 -18.65
C HIS A 80 3.73 -19.41 -18.54
N ASP A 81 4.77 -20.25 -18.76
CA ASP A 81 4.70 -21.70 -18.61
C ASP A 81 4.24 -22.10 -17.19
N THR A 82 4.97 -21.62 -16.20
CA THR A 82 4.66 -21.85 -14.79
C THR A 82 3.25 -21.34 -14.43
N MET A 83 2.85 -20.16 -14.89
CA MET A 83 1.50 -19.62 -14.63
C MET A 83 0.40 -20.54 -15.17
N LEU A 84 0.59 -21.08 -16.38
CA LEU A 84 -0.38 -21.99 -17.01
C LEU A 84 -0.44 -23.35 -16.32
N GLU A 85 0.70 -23.89 -15.89
CA GLU A 85 0.76 -25.11 -15.07
C GLU A 85 0.04 -24.93 -13.72
N LEU A 86 0.24 -23.79 -13.05
CA LEU A 86 -0.42 -23.48 -11.78
C LEU A 86 -1.93 -23.32 -11.94
N LEU A 87 -2.36 -22.72 -13.07
CA LEU A 87 -3.78 -22.58 -13.38
C LEU A 87 -4.45 -23.95 -13.60
N GLU A 88 -3.76 -24.86 -14.27
CA GLU A 88 -4.27 -26.22 -14.58
C GLU A 88 -4.49 -27.10 -13.35
N ARG A 89 -3.88 -26.76 -12.21
CA ARG A 89 -4.09 -27.52 -10.95
C ARG A 89 -5.53 -27.45 -10.45
N GLU A 90 -6.20 -26.31 -10.70
CA GLU A 90 -7.54 -26.04 -10.17
C GLU A 90 -8.58 -25.88 -11.29
N VAL A 91 -8.15 -25.79 -12.55
CA VAL A 91 -9.00 -25.40 -13.68
C VAL A 91 -8.73 -26.29 -14.88
N SER A 92 -9.70 -27.16 -15.20
CA SER A 92 -9.62 -28.07 -16.33
C SER A 92 -10.17 -27.50 -17.63
N GLU A 93 -10.90 -26.37 -17.57
CA GLU A 93 -11.63 -25.79 -18.67
C GLU A 93 -10.70 -25.17 -19.72
N LYS A 94 -10.67 -25.78 -20.89
CA LYS A 94 -9.79 -25.41 -22.02
C LYS A 94 -9.97 -23.94 -22.45
N TRP A 95 -11.18 -23.39 -22.39
CA TRP A 95 -11.44 -22.01 -22.78
C TRP A 95 -10.76 -21.01 -21.85
N VAL A 96 -10.71 -21.28 -20.53
CA VAL A 96 -10.02 -20.42 -19.56
C VAL A 96 -8.54 -20.36 -19.88
N LYS A 97 -7.92 -21.54 -20.06
CA LYS A 97 -6.50 -21.63 -20.42
C LYS A 97 -6.19 -20.90 -21.73
N LEU A 98 -7.08 -21.06 -22.76
CA LEU A 98 -6.93 -20.40 -24.04
C LEU A 98 -6.88 -18.85 -23.89
N TYR A 99 -7.84 -18.28 -23.17
CA TYR A 99 -7.90 -16.83 -22.98
C TYR A 99 -6.75 -16.31 -22.14
N VAL A 100 -6.41 -16.96 -21.01
CA VAL A 100 -5.25 -16.57 -20.20
C VAL A 100 -3.96 -16.63 -21.01
N THR A 101 -3.76 -17.69 -21.81
CA THR A 101 -2.59 -17.79 -22.70
C THR A 101 -2.52 -16.64 -23.70
N ARG A 102 -3.64 -16.28 -24.32
CA ARG A 102 -3.71 -15.16 -25.28
C ARG A 102 -3.32 -13.85 -24.61
N TRP A 103 -3.84 -13.57 -23.42
CA TRP A 103 -3.53 -12.31 -22.71
C TRP A 103 -2.11 -12.24 -22.17
N LEU A 104 -1.53 -13.36 -21.74
CA LEU A 104 -0.12 -13.41 -21.32
C LEU A 104 0.82 -13.16 -22.51
N LYS A 105 0.52 -13.76 -23.66
CA LYS A 105 1.34 -13.66 -24.89
C LYS A 105 0.99 -12.43 -25.75
N ALA A 106 -0.07 -11.69 -25.41
CA ALA A 106 -0.46 -10.52 -26.19
C ALA A 106 0.69 -9.50 -26.28
N PRO A 107 1.06 -9.05 -27.49
CA PRO A 107 2.11 -8.06 -27.65
C PRO A 107 1.72 -6.73 -26.99
N ALA A 108 2.71 -5.97 -26.60
CA ALA A 108 2.54 -4.60 -26.13
C ALA A 108 2.93 -3.62 -27.24
N PHE A 109 2.11 -2.59 -27.47
CA PHE A 109 2.47 -1.47 -28.32
C PHE A 109 3.12 -0.38 -27.47
N ILE A 110 4.43 -0.18 -27.64
CA ILE A 110 5.23 0.80 -26.89
C ILE A 110 5.83 1.77 -27.91
N GLU A 111 5.48 3.05 -27.78
CA GLU A 111 5.96 4.11 -28.70
C GLU A 111 5.76 3.77 -30.21
N GLY A 112 4.63 3.12 -30.52
CA GLY A 112 4.28 2.73 -31.89
C GLY A 112 4.95 1.46 -32.40
N LYS A 113 5.74 0.76 -31.58
CA LYS A 113 6.36 -0.52 -31.93
C LYS A 113 5.68 -1.66 -31.18
N GLU A 114 5.56 -2.79 -31.86
CA GLU A 114 5.06 -4.03 -31.28
C GLU A 114 6.21 -4.78 -30.58
N GLU A 115 6.04 -5.02 -29.28
CA GLU A 115 6.97 -5.82 -28.48
C GLU A 115 6.30 -7.12 -28.04
N GLN A 116 6.89 -8.24 -28.43
CA GLN A 116 6.44 -9.57 -28.01
C GLN A 116 6.79 -9.84 -26.56
N ARG A 117 5.89 -10.51 -25.83
CA ARG A 117 6.11 -10.87 -24.43
C ARG A 117 6.36 -12.36 -24.27
N SER A 118 7.51 -12.70 -23.68
CA SER A 118 7.87 -14.07 -23.29
C SER A 118 7.58 -14.35 -21.81
N LYS A 119 7.39 -13.32 -20.99
CA LYS A 119 7.11 -13.38 -19.56
C LYS A 119 6.34 -12.14 -19.09
N GLY A 120 5.82 -12.20 -17.89
CA GLY A 120 5.09 -11.11 -17.24
C GLY A 120 3.62 -11.04 -17.62
N THR A 121 2.90 -10.19 -16.90
CA THR A 121 1.49 -9.86 -17.16
C THR A 121 1.32 -8.35 -17.23
N PRO A 122 0.43 -7.83 -18.11
CA PRO A 122 0.23 -6.38 -18.24
C PRO A 122 -0.17 -5.75 -16.91
N GLN A 123 0.58 -4.75 -16.46
CA GLN A 123 0.15 -3.91 -15.33
C GLN A 123 -1.02 -3.03 -15.78
N GLY A 124 -2.24 -3.32 -15.27
CA GLY A 124 -3.48 -2.63 -15.67
C GLY A 124 -4.53 -3.55 -16.31
N GLY A 125 -4.18 -4.81 -16.59
CA GLY A 125 -5.15 -5.84 -16.97
C GLY A 125 -6.09 -6.17 -15.80
N VAL A 126 -7.37 -6.43 -16.09
CA VAL A 126 -8.39 -6.74 -15.08
C VAL A 126 -8.10 -8.05 -14.35
N ILE A 127 -7.56 -9.04 -15.07
CA ILE A 127 -7.25 -10.38 -14.53
C ILE A 127 -5.86 -10.45 -13.90
N SER A 128 -4.94 -9.54 -14.26
CA SER A 128 -3.54 -9.60 -13.82
C SER A 128 -3.33 -9.69 -12.30
N PRO A 129 -4.09 -8.97 -11.46
CA PRO A 129 -3.99 -9.11 -10.00
C PRO A 129 -4.36 -10.51 -9.50
N LEU A 130 -5.36 -11.16 -10.10
CA LEU A 130 -5.76 -12.52 -9.73
C LEU A 130 -4.68 -13.53 -10.13
N LEU A 131 -4.15 -13.45 -11.36
CA LEU A 131 -3.05 -14.30 -11.82
C LEU A 131 -1.80 -14.13 -10.94
N ALA A 132 -1.49 -12.90 -10.55
CA ALA A 132 -0.41 -12.59 -9.62
C ALA A 132 -0.61 -13.26 -8.25
N ASN A 133 -1.83 -13.24 -7.71
CA ASN A 133 -2.15 -13.92 -6.46
C ASN A 133 -2.08 -15.45 -6.60
N ILE A 134 -2.55 -16.03 -7.71
CA ILE A 134 -2.43 -17.47 -7.99
C ILE A 134 -0.96 -17.87 -8.00
N TYR A 135 -0.13 -17.10 -8.69
CA TYR A 135 1.30 -17.38 -8.79
C TYR A 135 1.98 -17.40 -7.41
N LEU A 136 1.76 -16.35 -6.60
CA LEU A 136 2.35 -16.25 -5.26
C LEU A 136 1.73 -17.23 -4.26
N HIS A 137 0.47 -17.62 -4.43
CA HIS A 137 -0.13 -18.68 -3.61
C HIS A 137 0.69 -19.96 -3.65
N TYR A 138 1.10 -20.40 -4.84
CA TYR A 138 1.91 -21.63 -4.98
C TYR A 138 3.41 -21.40 -4.78
N ALA A 139 3.93 -20.26 -5.23
CA ALA A 139 5.35 -19.95 -5.11
C ALA A 139 5.77 -19.64 -3.66
N PHE A 140 4.88 -19.03 -2.89
CA PHE A 140 5.19 -18.54 -1.55
C PHE A 140 4.20 -19.02 -0.47
N ASP A 141 2.90 -18.71 -0.58
CA ASP A 141 1.93 -18.87 0.52
C ASP A 141 1.84 -20.32 1.03
N THR A 142 1.59 -21.27 0.13
CA THR A 142 1.47 -22.70 0.49
C THR A 142 2.76 -23.29 1.00
N TRP A 143 3.89 -22.81 0.49
CA TRP A 143 5.20 -23.30 0.89
C TRP A 143 5.58 -22.80 2.29
N ILE A 144 5.34 -21.54 2.61
CA ILE A 144 5.71 -20.99 3.92
C ILE A 144 4.82 -21.53 5.04
N GLU A 145 3.55 -21.85 4.74
CA GLU A 145 2.61 -22.40 5.70
C GLU A 145 2.84 -23.90 6.00
N LYS A 146 3.14 -24.70 4.96
CA LYS A 146 3.28 -26.16 5.11
C LYS A 146 4.32 -26.62 6.14
N GLU A 147 5.38 -25.86 6.30
CA GLU A 147 6.52 -26.27 7.11
C GLU A 147 6.72 -25.39 8.35
N ASN A 148 5.72 -24.54 8.67
CA ASN A 148 5.82 -23.57 9.78
C ASN A 148 7.19 -22.86 9.79
N ARG A 149 7.66 -22.45 8.61
CA ARG A 149 9.01 -21.92 8.39
C ARG A 149 9.29 -20.59 9.05
N CYS A 150 8.25 -19.92 9.53
CA CYS A 150 8.34 -18.65 10.22
C CYS A 150 7.26 -18.56 11.30
N SER A 151 7.42 -17.58 12.19
CA SER A 151 6.49 -17.36 13.30
C SER A 151 5.18 -16.68 12.87
N GLY A 152 5.20 -15.96 11.75
CA GLY A 152 4.03 -15.30 11.17
C GLY A 152 4.37 -14.61 9.86
N TRP A 153 3.36 -14.28 9.05
CA TRP A 153 3.54 -13.54 7.82
C TRP A 153 2.24 -12.89 7.36
N GLU A 154 2.36 -11.85 6.54
CA GLU A 154 1.28 -11.22 5.80
C GLU A 154 1.77 -10.76 4.44
N ARG A 155 0.88 -10.86 3.44
CA ARG A 155 1.14 -10.47 2.07
C ARG A 155 0.02 -9.58 1.51
N TYR A 156 0.42 -8.49 0.90
CA TYR A 156 -0.48 -7.65 0.12
C TYR A 156 0.06 -7.52 -1.31
N ALA A 157 -0.42 -8.36 -2.22
CA ALA A 157 0.14 -8.54 -3.57
C ALA A 157 1.61 -9.01 -3.50
N ASP A 158 2.54 -8.21 -3.99
CA ASP A 158 3.98 -8.42 -3.96
C ASP A 158 4.70 -7.85 -2.72
N ASP A 159 3.99 -7.06 -1.91
CA ASP A 159 4.51 -6.59 -0.61
C ASP A 159 4.33 -7.68 0.44
N ILE A 160 5.42 -8.22 0.98
CA ILE A 160 5.43 -9.36 1.92
C ILE A 160 6.22 -9.02 3.17
N VAL A 161 5.67 -9.33 4.34
CA VAL A 161 6.38 -9.26 5.62
C VAL A 161 6.35 -10.64 6.27
N VAL A 162 7.52 -11.10 6.75
CA VAL A 162 7.67 -12.40 7.42
C VAL A 162 8.27 -12.17 8.81
N HIS A 163 7.64 -12.71 9.85
CA HIS A 163 8.04 -12.52 11.23
C HIS A 163 8.81 -13.73 11.77
N CYS A 164 9.84 -13.44 12.56
CA CYS A 164 10.77 -14.42 13.14
C CYS A 164 11.03 -14.10 14.62
N THR A 165 11.41 -15.13 15.38
CA THR A 165 11.74 -14.99 16.81
C THR A 165 13.17 -14.51 17.02
N SER A 166 14.12 -14.88 16.13
CA SER A 166 15.51 -14.49 16.21
C SER A 166 16.07 -14.00 14.88
N ARG A 167 17.25 -13.40 14.92
CA ARG A 167 17.98 -12.95 13.73
C ARG A 167 18.45 -14.10 12.87
N GLU A 168 18.88 -15.17 13.50
CA GLU A 168 19.37 -16.40 12.86
C GLU A 168 18.23 -17.09 12.10
N GLU A 169 17.02 -17.18 12.72
CA GLU A 169 15.82 -17.65 12.06
C GLU A 169 15.51 -16.79 10.83
N ALA A 170 15.53 -15.46 10.98
CA ALA A 170 15.25 -14.54 9.86
C ALA A 170 16.27 -14.71 8.72
N GLN A 171 17.54 -14.87 9.00
CA GLN A 171 18.57 -15.12 7.98
C GLN A 171 18.35 -16.45 7.24
N LYS A 172 18.05 -17.53 8.00
CA LYS A 172 17.75 -18.85 7.45
C LYS A 172 16.50 -18.83 6.56
N VAL A 173 15.43 -18.24 7.06
CA VAL A 173 14.16 -18.12 6.32
C VAL A 173 14.32 -17.25 5.07
N LEU A 174 15.06 -16.15 5.14
CA LEU A 174 15.34 -15.31 3.97
C LEU A 174 16.09 -16.08 2.89
N GLN A 175 17.09 -16.89 3.25
CA GLN A 175 17.82 -17.71 2.28
C GLN A 175 16.88 -18.75 1.62
N GLN A 176 16.04 -19.41 2.40
CA GLN A 176 15.07 -20.37 1.89
C GLN A 176 14.02 -19.71 0.96
N ILE A 177 13.54 -18.50 1.30
CA ILE A 177 12.65 -17.72 0.43
C ILE A 177 13.33 -17.38 -0.90
N ARG A 178 14.61 -16.97 -0.86
CA ARG A 178 15.39 -16.64 -2.06
C ARG A 178 15.47 -17.84 -3.01
N GLU A 179 15.83 -19.00 -2.50
CA GLU A 179 15.91 -20.25 -3.26
C GLU A 179 14.55 -20.65 -3.82
N ARG A 180 13.51 -20.57 -2.98
CA ARG A 180 12.14 -20.89 -3.39
C ARG A 180 11.62 -19.98 -4.50
N LEU A 181 11.75 -18.66 -4.36
CA LEU A 181 11.31 -17.71 -5.38
C LEU A 181 12.11 -17.86 -6.67
N SER A 182 13.42 -18.12 -6.57
CA SER A 182 14.27 -18.39 -7.73
C SER A 182 13.80 -19.59 -8.54
N SER A 183 13.34 -20.68 -7.90
CA SER A 183 12.78 -21.85 -8.59
C SER A 183 11.51 -21.53 -9.39
N TYR A 184 10.80 -20.44 -9.05
CA TYR A 184 9.67 -19.91 -9.79
C TYR A 184 10.06 -18.76 -10.75
N GLY A 185 11.34 -18.51 -10.98
CA GLY A 185 11.83 -17.45 -11.85
C GLY A 185 11.68 -16.02 -11.29
N LEU A 186 11.43 -15.91 -9.97
CA LEU A 186 11.34 -14.63 -9.26
C LEU A 186 12.64 -14.35 -8.49
N GLN A 187 13.00 -13.07 -8.39
CA GLN A 187 14.19 -12.63 -7.66
C GLN A 187 13.82 -11.58 -6.63
N LEU A 188 14.49 -11.61 -5.47
CA LEU A 188 14.39 -10.57 -4.48
C LEU A 188 15.18 -9.33 -4.92
N ASN A 189 14.68 -8.17 -4.56
CA ASN A 189 15.41 -6.92 -4.68
C ASN A 189 16.29 -6.74 -3.44
N GLU A 190 17.57 -7.13 -3.56
CA GLU A 190 18.52 -7.14 -2.44
C GLU A 190 18.71 -5.75 -1.80
N SER A 191 18.58 -4.67 -2.58
CA SER A 191 18.73 -3.30 -2.04
C SER A 191 17.53 -2.82 -1.21
N LYS A 192 16.41 -3.51 -1.29
CA LYS A 192 15.18 -3.15 -0.57
C LYS A 192 14.74 -4.21 0.43
N THR A 193 15.10 -5.47 0.21
CA THR A 193 14.83 -6.54 1.18
C THR A 193 15.69 -6.35 2.42
N LYS A 194 15.05 -6.38 3.60
CA LYS A 194 15.71 -6.06 4.86
C LYS A 194 15.29 -6.99 5.98
N ILE A 195 16.22 -7.32 6.87
CA ILE A 195 15.92 -7.91 8.18
C ILE A 195 15.86 -6.76 9.19
N VAL A 196 14.73 -6.65 9.87
CA VAL A 196 14.41 -5.53 10.76
C VAL A 196 14.18 -6.02 12.19
N TYR A 197 14.76 -5.32 13.15
CA TYR A 197 14.54 -5.58 14.58
C TYR A 197 13.38 -4.74 15.12
N CYS A 198 12.39 -5.40 15.71
CA CYS A 198 11.22 -4.77 16.32
C CYS A 198 11.53 -4.29 17.75
N LYS A 199 12.36 -3.24 17.88
CA LYS A 199 12.78 -2.67 19.17
C LYS A 199 11.59 -2.14 19.96
N GLN A 200 11.44 -2.59 21.21
CA GLN A 200 10.40 -2.12 22.15
C GLN A 200 10.92 -2.23 23.60
N GLN A 201 10.12 -1.85 24.61
CA GLN A 201 10.57 -1.73 26.00
C GLN A 201 11.24 -2.99 26.57
N ASN A 202 10.77 -4.16 26.20
CA ASN A 202 11.33 -5.46 26.60
C ASN A 202 12.34 -6.05 25.59
N ARG A 203 12.70 -5.31 24.54
CA ARG A 203 13.63 -5.66 23.47
C ARG A 203 14.44 -4.42 23.09
N GLN A 204 15.55 -4.15 23.80
CA GLN A 204 16.27 -2.88 23.74
C GLN A 204 17.64 -2.96 23.06
N GLU A 205 17.96 -4.09 22.45
CA GLU A 205 19.23 -4.25 21.72
C GLU A 205 19.36 -3.19 20.62
N GLU A 206 20.59 -2.80 20.31
CA GLU A 206 20.88 -1.84 19.27
C GLU A 206 21.15 -2.56 17.94
N HIS A 207 20.36 -2.24 16.92
CA HIS A 207 20.50 -2.73 15.56
C HIS A 207 20.32 -1.59 14.57
N GLU A 208 21.01 -1.67 13.41
CA GLU A 208 20.94 -0.63 12.38
C GLU A 208 19.54 -0.48 11.78
N GLU A 209 18.89 -1.61 11.45
CA GLU A 209 17.56 -1.62 10.84
C GLU A 209 16.49 -1.88 11.92
N ILE A 210 15.82 -0.82 12.35
CA ILE A 210 14.76 -0.84 13.37
C ILE A 210 13.43 -0.29 12.83
N SER A 211 13.33 -0.09 11.51
CA SER A 211 12.13 0.46 10.89
C SER A 211 11.94 -0.04 9.46
N PHE A 212 10.68 -0.16 9.02
CA PHE A 212 10.32 -0.49 7.65
C PHE A 212 9.04 0.22 7.24
N ASP A 213 8.76 0.25 5.94
CA ASP A 213 7.55 0.83 5.37
C ASP A 213 6.68 -0.29 4.78
N PHE A 214 5.42 -0.41 5.23
CA PHE A 214 4.46 -1.36 4.69
C PHE A 214 3.13 -0.66 4.39
N LEU A 215 2.62 -0.80 3.18
CA LEU A 215 1.36 -0.22 2.71
C LEU A 215 1.19 1.27 3.03
N GLY A 216 2.26 2.04 2.87
CA GLY A 216 2.25 3.49 3.10
C GLY A 216 2.33 3.92 4.56
N TYR A 217 2.49 2.98 5.48
CA TYR A 217 2.81 3.22 6.88
C TYR A 217 4.27 2.91 7.18
N GLN A 218 4.88 3.67 8.10
CA GLN A 218 6.17 3.38 8.68
C GLN A 218 6.00 2.72 10.03
N PHE A 219 6.58 1.55 10.18
CA PHE A 219 6.69 0.81 11.43
C PHE A 219 8.04 1.12 12.09
N LYS A 220 8.02 1.50 13.35
CA LYS A 220 9.23 1.83 14.12
C LYS A 220 8.94 1.90 15.63
N PRO A 221 9.99 1.97 16.48
CA PRO A 221 9.82 2.27 17.90
C PRO A 221 9.13 3.61 18.11
N ARG A 222 8.10 3.64 18.98
CA ARG A 222 7.31 4.84 19.29
C ARG A 222 7.05 4.95 20.78
N ARG A 223 7.18 6.14 21.32
CA ARG A 223 6.74 6.43 22.68
C ARG A 223 5.22 6.38 22.74
N SER A 224 4.69 5.58 23.64
CA SER A 224 3.27 5.39 23.88
C SER A 224 2.98 5.53 25.38
N ARG A 225 1.71 5.71 25.75
CA ARG A 225 1.25 5.68 27.14
C ARG A 225 0.34 4.47 27.34
N ASN A 226 0.54 3.76 28.44
CA ASN A 226 -0.39 2.70 28.85
C ASN A 226 -1.67 3.29 29.47
N LYS A 227 -2.61 2.44 29.85
CA LYS A 227 -3.89 2.87 30.46
C LYS A 227 -3.71 3.59 31.81
N VAL A 228 -2.59 3.37 32.50
CA VAL A 228 -2.25 4.01 33.79
C VAL A 228 -1.49 5.32 33.58
N GLY A 229 -1.16 5.68 32.33
CA GLY A 229 -0.48 6.93 32.00
C GLY A 229 1.04 6.83 31.93
N GLU A 230 1.63 5.67 32.19
CA GLU A 230 3.08 5.44 32.13
C GLU A 230 3.58 5.43 30.68
N LEU A 231 4.74 6.03 30.48
CA LEU A 231 5.40 6.06 29.16
C LEU A 231 6.16 4.76 28.94
N PHE A 232 5.96 4.17 27.76
CA PHE A 232 6.70 3.02 27.32
C PHE A 232 7.07 3.14 25.83
N THR A 233 8.08 2.41 25.40
CA THR A 233 8.43 2.29 23.99
C THR A 233 7.76 1.05 23.43
N GLY A 234 6.78 1.25 22.52
CA GLY A 234 6.15 0.20 21.75
C GLY A 234 6.65 0.21 20.30
N TYR A 235 6.40 -0.87 19.56
CA TYR A 235 6.61 -0.92 18.11
C TYR A 235 5.28 -0.69 17.40
N GLY A 236 5.20 0.34 16.55
CA GLY A 236 3.92 0.73 16.01
C GLY A 236 3.97 1.44 14.65
N ALA A 237 2.80 1.47 13.99
CA ALA A 237 2.61 2.07 12.69
C ALA A 237 2.21 3.54 12.76
N GLY A 238 2.66 4.32 11.80
CA GLY A 238 2.20 5.69 11.55
C GLY A 238 2.49 6.05 10.09
N ILE A 239 1.94 7.13 9.59
CA ILE A 239 2.10 7.52 8.19
C ILE A 239 3.58 7.57 7.77
N SER A 240 3.95 6.92 6.65
CA SER A 240 5.33 6.91 6.17
C SER A 240 5.77 8.27 5.63
N LYS A 241 7.09 8.53 5.63
CA LYS A 241 7.66 9.74 5.04
C LYS A 241 7.25 9.90 3.57
N LYS A 242 7.27 8.80 2.81
CA LYS A 242 6.87 8.77 1.39
C LYS A 242 5.40 9.17 1.20
N SER A 243 4.50 8.65 2.02
CA SER A 243 3.08 9.01 2.01
C SER A 243 2.85 10.47 2.36
N ARG A 244 3.56 11.01 3.36
CA ARG A 244 3.53 12.45 3.70
C ARG A 244 3.99 13.32 2.53
N HIS A 245 5.10 12.95 1.89
CA HIS A 245 5.60 13.69 0.73
C HIS A 245 4.57 13.71 -0.40
N ARG A 246 3.88 12.58 -0.67
CA ARG A 246 2.82 12.50 -1.67
C ARG A 246 1.63 13.40 -1.32
N ILE A 247 1.11 13.35 -0.09
CA ILE A 247 0.02 14.24 0.36
C ILE A 247 0.43 15.70 0.22
N ASN A 248 1.65 16.04 0.64
CA ASN A 248 2.15 17.40 0.58
C ASN A 248 2.38 17.89 -0.87
N ALA A 249 2.75 17.01 -1.80
CA ALA A 249 2.83 17.33 -3.21
C ALA A 249 1.43 17.59 -3.79
N GLU A 250 0.46 16.71 -3.54
CA GLU A 250 -0.92 16.91 -3.98
C GLU A 250 -1.52 18.22 -3.44
N LEU A 251 -1.28 18.57 -2.17
CA LEU A 251 -1.73 19.85 -1.60
C LEU A 251 -1.08 21.07 -2.29
N ARG A 252 0.20 20.99 -2.68
CA ARG A 252 0.87 22.05 -3.45
C ARG A 252 0.25 22.22 -4.83
N ASP A 253 0.02 21.10 -5.52
CA ASP A 253 -0.52 21.10 -6.88
C ASP A 253 -1.96 21.65 -6.92
N MET A 254 -2.70 21.51 -5.84
CA MET A 254 -4.04 22.10 -5.70
C MET A 254 -4.02 23.65 -5.68
N GLN A 255 -2.92 24.30 -5.32
CA GLN A 255 -2.77 25.76 -5.25
C GLN A 255 -3.98 26.45 -4.59
N ILE A 256 -4.42 25.95 -3.43
CA ILE A 256 -5.64 26.38 -2.73
C ILE A 256 -5.65 27.89 -2.52
N ASP A 257 -4.53 28.43 -2.08
CA ASP A 257 -4.34 29.85 -1.77
C ASP A 257 -4.48 30.77 -2.99
N ARG A 258 -4.32 30.25 -4.22
CA ARG A 258 -4.44 31.01 -5.48
C ARG A 258 -5.84 30.94 -6.10
N ARG A 259 -6.72 30.08 -5.61
CA ARG A 259 -8.08 29.89 -6.17
C ARG A 259 -9.09 30.94 -5.68
N THR A 260 -8.74 32.24 -5.78
CA THR A 260 -9.54 33.37 -5.28
C THR A 260 -10.90 33.53 -5.97
N GLY A 261 -11.08 33.05 -7.20
CA GLY A 261 -12.37 33.01 -7.90
C GLY A 261 -13.37 32.01 -7.32
N ARG A 262 -12.94 31.03 -6.49
CA ARG A 262 -13.84 30.06 -5.89
C ARG A 262 -14.43 30.56 -4.57
N THR A 263 -15.61 30.03 -4.20
CA THR A 263 -16.18 30.17 -2.86
C THR A 263 -15.52 29.19 -1.89
N ILE A 264 -15.70 29.40 -0.58
CA ILE A 264 -15.17 28.47 0.44
C ILE A 264 -15.84 27.10 0.35
N ASP A 265 -17.13 27.07 -0.05
CA ASP A 265 -17.88 25.81 -0.23
C ASP A 265 -17.35 25.01 -1.43
N GLN A 266 -16.99 25.67 -2.53
CA GLN A 266 -16.33 25.04 -3.66
C GLN A 266 -14.93 24.52 -3.32
N LEU A 267 -14.19 25.21 -2.45
CA LEU A 267 -12.92 24.70 -1.93
C LEU A 267 -13.13 23.47 -1.02
N ALA A 268 -14.19 23.48 -0.21
CA ALA A 268 -14.53 22.33 0.63
C ALA A 268 -14.88 21.10 -0.23
N GLN A 269 -15.67 21.27 -1.30
CA GLN A 269 -15.97 20.19 -2.26
C GLN A 269 -14.70 19.63 -2.90
N LEU A 270 -13.77 20.47 -3.31
CA LEU A 270 -12.50 20.08 -3.91
C LEU A 270 -11.61 19.27 -2.94
N LEU A 271 -11.56 19.69 -1.67
CA LEU A 271 -10.66 19.13 -0.65
C LEU A 271 -11.23 17.90 0.04
N ASN A 272 -12.52 17.90 0.35
CA ASN A 272 -13.10 16.95 1.30
C ASN A 272 -12.98 15.50 0.86
N SER A 273 -13.12 15.19 -0.44
CA SER A 273 -12.99 13.82 -0.95
C SER A 273 -11.59 13.25 -0.65
N LYS A 274 -10.55 14.02 -0.95
CA LYS A 274 -9.14 13.62 -0.70
C LYS A 274 -8.81 13.59 0.78
N VAL A 275 -9.22 14.61 1.52
CA VAL A 275 -8.96 14.73 2.96
C VAL A 275 -9.62 13.57 3.73
N ARG A 276 -10.87 13.21 3.40
CA ARG A 276 -11.53 12.04 3.97
C ARG A 276 -10.77 10.75 3.66
N GLY A 277 -10.32 10.58 2.41
CA GLY A 277 -9.51 9.42 2.02
C GLY A 277 -8.22 9.33 2.84
N TRP A 278 -7.48 10.43 2.99
CA TRP A 278 -6.25 10.46 3.79
C TRP A 278 -6.51 10.19 5.28
N LEU A 279 -7.52 10.82 5.86
CA LEU A 279 -7.88 10.61 7.27
C LEU A 279 -8.35 9.18 7.52
N ASN A 280 -9.25 8.65 6.70
CA ASN A 280 -9.75 7.29 6.83
C ASN A 280 -8.63 6.26 6.71
N TYR A 281 -7.64 6.50 5.82
CA TYR A 281 -6.56 5.58 5.63
C TYR A 281 -5.47 5.72 6.70
N TYR A 282 -4.95 6.93 6.97
CA TYR A 282 -3.74 7.12 7.78
C TYR A 282 -3.97 7.41 9.27
N SER A 283 -5.22 7.66 9.71
CA SER A 283 -5.49 7.98 11.12
C SER A 283 -5.74 6.75 12.01
N ARG A 284 -5.71 5.51 11.45
CA ARG A 284 -6.08 4.30 12.18
C ARG A 284 -5.17 4.00 13.38
N TYR A 285 -3.85 4.13 13.23
CA TYR A 285 -2.89 3.75 14.28
C TYR A 285 -2.33 4.94 15.05
N ASN A 286 -2.02 6.03 14.38
CA ASN A 286 -1.49 7.24 15.01
C ASN A 286 -2.09 8.51 14.38
N PRO A 287 -3.33 8.89 14.74
CA PRO A 287 -4.01 10.04 14.15
C PRO A 287 -3.27 11.36 14.38
N LYS A 288 -2.49 11.45 15.47
CA LYS A 288 -1.70 12.66 15.80
C LYS A 288 -0.64 12.97 14.73
N GLU A 289 -0.17 11.96 14.00
CA GLU A 289 0.82 12.16 12.93
C GLU A 289 0.25 12.85 11.70
N MET A 290 -1.09 12.83 11.49
CA MET A 290 -1.75 13.60 10.42
C MET A 290 -1.89 15.09 10.73
N ARG A 291 -1.54 15.51 11.95
CA ARG A 291 -1.72 16.90 12.40
C ARG A 291 -1.02 17.91 11.52
N TYR A 292 0.20 17.62 11.10
CA TYR A 292 0.99 18.53 10.28
C TYR A 292 0.34 18.81 8.93
N GLU A 293 -0.14 17.78 8.26
CA GLU A 293 -0.80 17.86 6.95
C GLU A 293 -2.14 18.60 7.05
N MET A 294 -2.91 18.34 8.10
CA MET A 294 -4.21 18.98 8.33
C MET A 294 -4.05 20.47 8.68
N TYR A 295 -3.09 20.81 9.55
CA TYR A 295 -2.80 22.24 9.82
C TYR A 295 -2.23 22.98 8.61
N ARG A 296 -1.53 22.28 7.73
CA ARG A 296 -1.11 22.86 6.45
C ARG A 296 -2.31 23.28 5.60
N ILE A 297 -3.37 22.47 5.53
CA ILE A 297 -4.61 22.85 4.82
C ILE A 297 -5.18 24.15 5.42
N ASN A 298 -5.27 24.26 6.75
CA ASN A 298 -5.73 25.47 7.42
C ASN A 298 -4.84 26.68 7.04
N ARG A 299 -3.53 26.52 6.96
CA ARG A 299 -2.61 27.57 6.55
C ARG A 299 -2.87 28.02 5.11
N GLU A 300 -3.09 27.10 4.18
CA GLU A 300 -3.42 27.43 2.80
C GLU A 300 -4.79 28.14 2.69
N LEU A 301 -5.78 27.75 3.50
CA LEU A 301 -7.08 28.43 3.59
C LEU A 301 -6.94 29.84 4.17
N VAL A 302 -6.11 30.06 5.19
CA VAL A 302 -5.81 31.41 5.70
C VAL A 302 -5.17 32.28 4.62
N ASN A 303 -4.23 31.74 3.84
CA ASN A 303 -3.62 32.45 2.73
C ASN A 303 -4.64 32.77 1.63
N TRP A 304 -5.57 31.84 1.34
CA TRP A 304 -6.67 32.08 0.42
C TRP A 304 -7.59 33.23 0.89
N VAL A 305 -7.99 33.26 2.18
CA VAL A 305 -8.77 34.36 2.76
C VAL A 305 -8.05 35.70 2.56
N ARG A 306 -6.73 35.75 2.85
CA ARG A 306 -5.92 36.98 2.65
C ARG A 306 -5.96 37.47 1.21
N ARG A 307 -5.76 36.58 0.25
CA ARG A 307 -5.73 36.96 -1.18
C ARG A 307 -7.11 37.33 -1.71
N LYS A 308 -8.13 36.51 -1.37
CA LYS A 308 -9.51 36.74 -1.88
C LYS A 308 -10.10 38.05 -1.37
N TYR A 309 -9.97 38.30 -0.06
CA TYR A 309 -10.59 39.47 0.58
C TYR A 309 -9.62 40.64 0.79
N LYS A 310 -8.41 40.53 0.22
CA LYS A 310 -7.34 41.56 0.35
C LYS A 310 -7.06 41.94 1.81
N VAL A 311 -7.15 40.99 2.74
CA VAL A 311 -6.98 41.22 4.18
C VAL A 311 -5.50 41.37 4.50
N THR A 312 -5.14 42.53 5.13
CA THR A 312 -3.81 42.75 5.67
C THR A 312 -3.62 41.98 6.99
N GLY A 313 -2.53 41.22 7.09
CA GLY A 313 -2.19 40.47 8.29
C GLY A 313 -2.80 39.05 8.36
N LYS A 314 -1.95 38.08 8.77
CA LYS A 314 -2.36 36.65 8.92
C LYS A 314 -3.37 36.45 10.07
N TYR A 315 -3.24 37.18 11.16
CA TYR A 315 -4.10 37.06 12.32
C TYR A 315 -5.56 37.40 12.00
N ARG A 316 -5.81 38.50 11.28
CA ARG A 316 -7.16 38.93 10.87
C ARG A 316 -7.80 37.88 9.93
N ALA A 317 -7.04 37.38 8.95
CA ALA A 317 -7.52 36.33 8.04
C ALA A 317 -7.81 35.02 8.78
N ARG A 318 -6.98 34.67 9.77
CA ARG A 318 -7.19 33.50 10.63
C ARG A 318 -8.47 33.66 11.45
N ALA A 319 -8.68 34.80 12.07
CA ALA A 319 -9.90 35.09 12.83
C ALA A 319 -11.17 34.98 11.96
N MET A 320 -11.14 35.49 10.71
CA MET A 320 -12.25 35.34 9.76
C MET A 320 -12.52 33.87 9.44
N LEU A 321 -11.48 33.05 9.27
CA LEU A 321 -11.64 31.61 9.00
C LEU A 321 -12.12 30.86 10.22
N GLN A 322 -11.71 31.25 11.44
CA GLN A 322 -12.19 30.71 12.71
C GLN A 322 -13.68 31.00 12.91
N LEU A 323 -14.13 32.21 12.66
CA LEU A 323 -15.57 32.55 12.71
C LEU A 323 -16.38 31.70 11.71
N LYS A 324 -15.84 31.48 10.51
CA LYS A 324 -16.50 30.61 9.54
C LYS A 324 -16.54 29.16 10.02
N GLN A 325 -15.47 28.66 10.65
CA GLN A 325 -15.44 27.32 11.26
C GLN A 325 -16.45 27.17 12.40
N GLN A 326 -16.56 28.16 13.29
CA GLN A 326 -17.54 28.15 14.37
C GLN A 326 -18.97 28.06 13.83
N ARG A 327 -19.28 28.83 12.78
CA ARG A 327 -20.61 28.83 12.16
C ARG A 327 -20.89 27.56 11.33
N PHE A 328 -19.86 26.96 10.73
CA PHE A 328 -19.98 25.79 9.86
C PHE A 328 -18.90 24.74 10.20
N PRO A 329 -18.96 24.12 11.38
CA PRO A 329 -17.90 23.22 11.85
C PRO A 329 -17.72 21.96 10.98
N LYS A 330 -18.74 21.60 10.21
CA LYS A 330 -18.74 20.42 9.33
C LYS A 330 -18.37 20.74 7.88
N LEU A 331 -17.96 21.99 7.57
CA LEU A 331 -17.67 22.40 6.18
C LEU A 331 -16.48 21.66 5.62
N PHE A 332 -15.38 21.54 6.35
CA PHE A 332 -14.20 20.78 5.95
C PHE A 332 -14.05 19.49 6.73
N ALA A 333 -13.67 18.42 6.05
CA ALA A 333 -13.50 17.09 6.67
C ALA A 333 -12.46 17.07 7.80
N HIS A 334 -11.36 17.84 7.69
CA HIS A 334 -10.37 17.93 8.76
C HIS A 334 -10.87 18.72 9.97
N TRP A 335 -11.79 19.69 9.79
CA TRP A 335 -12.43 20.36 10.93
C TRP A 335 -13.33 19.39 11.71
N GLN A 336 -14.12 18.55 10.98
CA GLN A 336 -14.93 17.48 11.60
C GLN A 336 -14.06 16.51 12.39
N ALA A 337 -12.84 16.25 11.94
CA ALA A 337 -11.86 15.38 12.60
C ALA A 337 -11.08 16.07 13.75
N GLY A 338 -11.45 17.31 14.13
CA GLY A 338 -10.86 18.04 15.27
C GLY A 338 -9.58 18.82 14.94
N PHE A 339 -9.22 19.01 13.65
CA PHE A 339 -8.07 19.83 13.26
C PHE A 339 -8.50 21.28 12.98
N HIS A 340 -8.70 22.02 14.05
CA HIS A 340 -9.20 23.38 13.99
C HIS A 340 -8.19 24.41 13.48
N VAL A 341 -8.67 25.56 13.02
CA VAL A 341 -7.88 26.70 12.49
C VAL A 341 -7.01 27.37 13.56
#